data_724cd4ce4425adc784633e811a927480
#
_entry.id   724cd4ce4425adc784633e811a927480
#
_cell.length_a   1.000
_cell.length_b   1.000
_cell.length_c   1.000
_cell.angle_alpha   90.00
_cell.angle_beta   90.00
_cell.angle_gamma   90.00
#
_symmetry.space_group_name_H-M   'P 1'
#
loop_
_entity.id
_entity.type
_entity.pdbx_description
1 polymer ?
#
loop_
_entity_poly.entity_id
_entity_poly.type
_entity_poly.pdbx_seq_one_letter_code
_entity_poly.pdbx_strand_id
1 'polypeptide(L)'
;MSAAESTMARKAGFLHDLGAVSLRAIRLTARDAEAVGPALVVPLFFLIVNIGSLQSFVERGFPEGFDFKAFQLPVALVFAVTGISRAGSLVIDIQDGYLDRLLLTPIRRHTLLLGLMVADFVVVCIMAVPVVLLGLVLGVGYDTGVAGAALFVLLGGLWGLAFTGFPYAIALKTGNPIAVNNAFLLFFPFAFLTTAYVPQQALTGWLSTVANYNPTTYLLDALRSLIYGGWDAAALAKGFAAVAGVAVVSFSLAFAALRGRVSRNK
;
A
#
# COMPACT_ATOMS: atom_id res chain seq x y z
N MET A 1 -11.00 48.30 30.88
CA MET A 1 -10.90 47.88 29.48
C MET A 1 -9.70 46.94 29.41
N SER A 2 -9.97 45.66 29.52
CA SER A 2 -8.94 44.62 29.43
C SER A 2 -8.71 44.32 27.94
N ALA A 3 -7.46 44.49 27.49
CA ALA A 3 -7.02 44.12 26.16
C ALA A 3 -7.09 42.61 26.06
N ALA A 4 -8.07 42.11 25.31
CA ALA A 4 -8.07 40.73 24.86
C ALA A 4 -6.83 40.56 23.95
N GLU A 5 -5.75 39.99 24.49
CA GLU A 5 -4.64 39.48 23.71
C GLU A 5 -5.21 38.48 22.68
N SER A 6 -5.28 38.93 21.45
CA SER A 6 -5.51 38.03 20.31
C SER A 6 -4.35 37.07 20.28
N THR A 7 -4.54 35.87 20.83
CA THR A 7 -3.64 34.73 20.65
C THR A 7 -3.64 34.40 19.16
N MET A 8 -2.80 35.11 18.39
CA MET A 8 -2.49 34.73 17.03
C MET A 8 -2.02 33.28 17.08
N ALA A 9 -2.78 32.38 16.49
CA ALA A 9 -2.43 30.97 16.40
C ALA A 9 -1.02 30.87 15.78
N ARG A 10 -0.05 30.51 16.61
CA ARG A 10 1.35 30.37 16.25
C ARG A 10 1.40 29.38 15.10
N LYS A 11 2.00 29.76 13.97
CA LYS A 11 2.21 28.83 12.84
C LYS A 11 3.02 27.64 13.38
N ALA A 12 2.37 26.52 13.63
CA ALA A 12 3.04 25.28 13.97
C ALA A 12 3.87 24.87 12.73
N GLY A 13 5.07 24.31 12.97
CA GLY A 13 5.96 23.93 11.89
C GLY A 13 5.37 22.77 11.06
N PHE A 14 5.74 22.67 9.79
CA PHE A 14 5.28 21.60 8.87
C PHE A 14 5.33 20.18 9.50
N LEU A 15 6.41 19.85 10.20
CA LEU A 15 6.57 18.54 10.85
C LEU A 15 5.59 18.33 12.00
N HIS A 16 5.28 19.40 12.76
CA HIS A 16 4.30 19.34 13.84
C HIS A 16 2.88 19.09 13.30
N ASP A 17 2.50 19.83 12.25
CA ASP A 17 1.19 19.66 11.59
C ASP A 17 1.05 18.27 10.96
N LEU A 18 2.12 17.82 10.28
CA LEU A 18 2.19 16.47 9.70
C LEU A 18 2.02 15.41 10.79
N GLY A 19 2.77 15.51 11.88
CA GLY A 19 2.69 14.59 13.01
C GLY A 19 1.30 14.55 13.66
N ALA A 20 0.68 15.71 13.86
CA ALA A 20 -0.66 15.80 14.45
C ALA A 20 -1.73 15.14 13.56
N VAL A 21 -1.70 15.39 12.25
CA VAL A 21 -2.63 14.77 11.28
C VAL A 21 -2.39 13.26 11.21
N SER A 22 -1.14 12.81 11.11
CA SER A 22 -0.79 11.40 11.04
C SER A 22 -1.20 10.64 12.30
N LEU A 23 -0.92 11.17 13.48
CA LEU A 23 -1.25 10.53 14.76
C LEU A 23 -2.77 10.40 14.95
N ARG A 24 -3.53 11.47 14.64
CA ARG A 24 -5.00 11.41 14.64
C ARG A 24 -5.48 10.28 13.72
N ALA A 25 -4.94 10.26 12.54
CA ALA A 25 -5.28 9.30 11.53
C ALA A 25 -4.99 7.84 11.96
N ILE A 26 -3.81 7.56 12.52
CA ILE A 26 -3.44 6.23 13.05
C ILE A 26 -4.40 5.78 14.16
N ARG A 27 -4.70 6.69 15.11
CA ARG A 27 -5.61 6.39 16.22
C ARG A 27 -7.02 6.03 15.77
N LEU A 28 -7.52 6.67 14.71
CA LEU A 28 -8.82 6.35 14.14
C LEU A 28 -8.83 4.95 13.51
N THR A 29 -7.78 4.58 12.76
CA THR A 29 -7.69 3.24 12.14
C THR A 29 -7.54 2.12 13.17
N ALA A 30 -6.75 2.35 14.21
CA ALA A 30 -6.59 1.35 15.28
C ALA A 30 -7.92 0.99 15.98
N ARG A 31 -8.93 1.85 15.85
CA ARG A 31 -10.29 1.64 16.39
C ARG A 31 -11.28 1.10 15.37
N ASP A 32 -10.89 1.02 14.10
CA ASP A 32 -11.72 0.55 12.98
C ASP A 32 -11.35 -0.89 12.61
N ALA A 33 -11.63 -1.81 13.53
CA ALA A 33 -11.36 -3.24 13.33
C ALA A 33 -12.19 -3.83 12.17
N GLU A 34 -13.35 -3.23 11.85
CA GLU A 34 -14.24 -3.69 10.77
C GLU A 34 -13.61 -3.46 9.39
N ALA A 35 -12.86 -2.38 9.22
CA ALA A 35 -12.15 -2.11 7.97
C ALA A 35 -10.84 -2.90 7.84
N VAL A 36 -10.10 -3.06 8.96
CA VAL A 36 -8.78 -3.71 8.98
C VAL A 36 -8.87 -5.24 8.94
N GLY A 37 -9.88 -5.82 9.61
CA GLY A 37 -10.04 -7.26 9.72
C GLY A 37 -10.11 -7.97 8.35
N PRO A 38 -11.06 -7.64 7.47
CA PRO A 38 -11.17 -8.28 6.16
C PRO A 38 -9.94 -8.06 5.28
N ALA A 39 -9.32 -6.88 5.34
CA ALA A 39 -8.11 -6.56 4.55
C ALA A 39 -6.93 -7.48 4.88
N LEU A 40 -6.86 -8.00 6.11
CA LEU A 40 -5.83 -8.95 6.52
C LEU A 40 -6.28 -10.40 6.35
N VAL A 41 -7.50 -10.73 6.79
CA VAL A 41 -8.00 -12.12 6.80
C VAL A 41 -8.06 -12.69 5.38
N VAL A 42 -8.56 -11.92 4.42
CA VAL A 42 -8.73 -12.40 3.03
C VAL A 42 -7.39 -12.82 2.40
N PRO A 43 -6.32 -11.99 2.38
CA PRO A 43 -5.04 -12.41 1.80
C PRO A 43 -4.39 -13.60 2.53
N LEU A 44 -4.48 -13.65 3.87
CA LEU A 44 -3.94 -14.77 4.64
C LEU A 44 -4.70 -16.07 4.36
N PHE A 45 -6.03 -15.99 4.28
CA PHE A 45 -6.87 -17.11 3.90
C PHE A 45 -6.52 -17.61 2.49
N PHE A 46 -6.40 -16.69 1.52
CA PHE A 46 -5.98 -17.06 0.15
C PHE A 46 -4.60 -17.70 0.12
N LEU A 47 -3.64 -17.21 0.91
CA LEU A 47 -2.32 -17.83 1.02
C LEU A 47 -2.42 -19.28 1.48
N ILE A 48 -3.16 -19.54 2.57
CA ILE A 48 -3.34 -20.89 3.14
C ILE A 48 -4.04 -21.81 2.12
N VAL A 49 -5.11 -21.32 1.48
CA VAL A 49 -5.86 -22.11 0.50
C VAL A 49 -5.02 -22.40 -0.74
N ASN A 50 -4.27 -21.43 -1.26
CA ASN A 50 -3.38 -21.63 -2.41
C ASN A 50 -2.29 -22.66 -2.09
N ILE A 51 -1.66 -22.58 -0.92
CA ILE A 51 -0.68 -23.57 -0.49
C ILE A 51 -1.33 -24.95 -0.40
N GLY A 52 -2.44 -25.08 0.33
CA GLY A 52 -3.12 -26.36 0.49
C GLY A 52 -3.62 -26.99 -0.81
N SER A 53 -4.01 -26.18 -1.79
CA SER A 53 -4.59 -26.66 -3.05
C SER A 53 -3.57 -26.89 -4.15
N LEU A 54 -2.54 -26.05 -4.25
CA LEU A 54 -1.67 -25.99 -5.42
C LEU A 54 -0.24 -26.44 -5.16
N GLN A 55 0.22 -26.46 -3.91
CA GLN A 55 1.63 -26.72 -3.57
C GLN A 55 2.13 -28.02 -4.23
N SER A 56 1.47 -29.16 -3.97
CA SER A 56 1.91 -30.46 -4.48
C SER A 56 1.84 -30.57 -6.01
N PHE A 57 0.94 -29.82 -6.64
CA PHE A 57 0.82 -29.80 -8.10
C PHE A 57 1.94 -28.95 -8.72
N VAL A 58 2.15 -27.77 -8.18
CA VAL A 58 3.16 -26.82 -8.72
C VAL A 58 4.56 -27.35 -8.47
N GLU A 59 4.89 -27.82 -7.27
CA GLU A 59 6.24 -28.32 -6.95
C GLU A 59 6.65 -29.53 -7.81
N ARG A 60 5.70 -30.37 -8.27
CA ARG A 60 6.00 -31.45 -9.21
C ARG A 60 6.35 -30.95 -10.63
N GLY A 61 5.87 -29.79 -11.01
CA GLY A 61 6.12 -29.19 -12.32
C GLY A 61 7.37 -28.33 -12.41
N PHE A 62 8.06 -28.12 -11.30
CA PHE A 62 9.24 -27.26 -11.20
C PHE A 62 10.46 -28.07 -10.73
N PRO A 63 11.69 -27.53 -10.90
CA PRO A 63 12.91 -28.18 -10.44
C PRO A 63 12.88 -28.54 -8.95
N GLU A 64 13.61 -29.60 -8.58
CA GLU A 64 13.76 -30.00 -7.19
C GLU A 64 14.23 -28.81 -6.32
N GLY A 65 13.56 -28.63 -5.17
CA GLY A 65 13.85 -27.53 -4.24
C GLY A 65 13.01 -26.26 -4.44
N PHE A 66 12.08 -26.24 -5.40
CA PHE A 66 11.15 -25.11 -5.52
C PHE A 66 10.17 -25.08 -4.35
N ASP A 67 10.22 -24.02 -3.53
CA ASP A 67 9.30 -23.81 -2.40
C ASP A 67 8.14 -22.90 -2.82
N PHE A 68 6.98 -23.51 -3.03
CA PHE A 68 5.76 -22.78 -3.42
C PHE A 68 5.27 -21.84 -2.31
N LYS A 69 5.50 -22.15 -1.03
CA LYS A 69 5.11 -21.27 0.10
C LYS A 69 5.91 -19.98 0.09
N ALA A 70 7.24 -20.12 -0.08
CA ALA A 70 8.14 -18.99 -0.21
C ALA A 70 7.82 -18.15 -1.46
N PHE A 71 7.42 -18.80 -2.55
CA PHE A 71 7.01 -18.14 -3.78
C PHE A 71 5.70 -17.34 -3.63
N GLN A 72 4.73 -17.83 -2.86
CA GLN A 72 3.41 -17.20 -2.67
C GLN A 72 3.36 -16.15 -1.57
N LEU A 73 4.27 -16.16 -0.61
CA LEU A 73 4.27 -15.22 0.52
C LEU A 73 4.30 -13.74 0.09
N PRO A 74 5.14 -13.31 -0.90
CA PRO A 74 5.12 -11.95 -1.43
C PRO A 74 3.78 -11.57 -2.06
N VAL A 75 3.09 -12.51 -2.70
CA VAL A 75 1.79 -12.27 -3.30
C VAL A 75 0.76 -11.95 -2.22
N ALA A 76 0.72 -12.73 -1.14
CA ALA A 76 -0.15 -12.46 0.01
C ALA A 76 0.15 -11.10 0.64
N LEU A 77 1.43 -10.71 0.75
CA LEU A 77 1.81 -9.37 1.20
C LEU A 77 1.23 -8.29 0.31
N VAL A 78 1.44 -8.37 -1.00
CA VAL A 78 0.96 -7.38 -1.97
C VAL A 78 -0.56 -7.22 -1.88
N PHE A 79 -1.31 -8.32 -1.75
CA PHE A 79 -2.76 -8.26 -1.57
C PHE A 79 -3.17 -7.65 -0.22
N ALA A 80 -2.46 -7.98 0.87
CA ALA A 80 -2.77 -7.46 2.20
C ALA A 80 -2.54 -5.94 2.32
N VAL A 81 -1.53 -5.42 1.62
CA VAL A 81 -1.13 -4.01 1.75
C VAL A 81 -1.81 -3.08 0.75
N THR A 82 -2.32 -3.58 -0.39
CA THR A 82 -2.82 -2.72 -1.46
C THR A 82 -4.25 -2.22 -1.22
N GLY A 83 -5.06 -2.95 -0.46
CA GLY A 83 -6.46 -2.59 -0.19
C GLY A 83 -6.67 -1.53 0.88
N ILE A 84 -5.63 -1.13 1.60
CA ILE A 84 -5.72 -0.26 2.77
C ILE A 84 -5.50 1.19 2.36
N SER A 85 -6.53 2.03 2.52
CA SER A 85 -6.44 3.47 2.30
C SER A 85 -7.50 4.22 3.11
N ARG A 86 -7.15 5.38 3.62
CA ARG A 86 -8.07 6.30 4.29
C ARG A 86 -8.82 7.22 3.34
N ALA A 87 -8.79 6.95 2.07
CA ALA A 87 -9.53 7.73 1.10
C ALA A 87 -11.05 7.73 1.39
N GLY A 88 -11.58 6.63 1.97
CA GLY A 88 -12.96 6.58 2.47
C GLY A 88 -13.22 7.59 3.59
N SER A 89 -12.35 7.64 4.61
CA SER A 89 -12.45 8.63 5.70
C SER A 89 -12.31 10.07 5.18
N LEU A 90 -11.45 10.29 4.18
CA LEU A 90 -11.34 11.59 3.52
C LEU A 90 -12.65 12.00 2.84
N VAL A 91 -13.40 11.06 2.25
CA VAL A 91 -14.72 11.34 1.67
C VAL A 91 -15.70 11.79 2.75
N ILE A 92 -15.71 11.14 3.92
CA ILE A 92 -16.54 11.54 5.06
C ILE A 92 -16.16 12.96 5.50
N ASP A 93 -14.85 13.23 5.70
CA ASP A 93 -14.36 14.58 6.03
C ASP A 93 -14.79 15.66 5.00
N ILE A 94 -14.90 15.26 3.72
CA ILE A 94 -15.39 16.12 2.65
C ILE A 94 -16.89 16.38 2.78
N GLN A 95 -17.70 15.34 3.00
CA GLN A 95 -19.16 15.42 3.06
C GLN A 95 -19.62 16.19 4.29
N ASP A 96 -18.91 16.04 5.42
CA ASP A 96 -19.16 16.76 6.67
C ASP A 96 -18.67 18.22 6.66
N GLY A 97 -18.03 18.65 5.56
CA GLY A 97 -17.44 19.99 5.44
C GLY A 97 -16.20 20.20 6.35
N TYR A 98 -15.69 19.14 6.96
CA TYR A 98 -14.51 19.22 7.82
C TYR A 98 -13.26 19.59 7.01
N LEU A 99 -13.10 18.99 5.83
CA LEU A 99 -11.99 19.32 4.93
C LEU A 99 -11.99 20.81 4.55
N ASP A 100 -13.16 21.36 4.24
CA ASP A 100 -13.29 22.77 3.83
C ASP A 100 -12.94 23.71 5.00
N ARG A 101 -13.37 23.39 6.22
CA ARG A 101 -12.97 24.14 7.44
C ARG A 101 -11.46 24.06 7.67
N LEU A 102 -10.87 22.90 7.45
CA LEU A 102 -9.44 22.68 7.61
C LEU A 102 -8.61 23.48 6.58
N LEU A 103 -9.14 23.62 5.37
CA LEU A 103 -8.53 24.42 4.29
C LEU A 103 -8.58 25.94 4.57
N LEU A 104 -9.46 26.41 5.48
CA LEU A 104 -9.50 27.80 5.96
C LEU A 104 -8.45 28.06 7.05
N THR A 105 -7.85 27.04 7.63
CA THR A 105 -6.77 27.20 8.60
C THR A 105 -5.42 27.49 7.92
N PRO A 106 -4.43 28.08 8.61
CA PRO A 106 -3.12 28.38 8.02
C PRO A 106 -2.24 27.14 7.71
N ILE A 107 -2.84 25.95 7.68
CA ILE A 107 -2.15 24.69 7.36
C ILE A 107 -1.90 24.60 5.86
N ARG A 108 -0.72 24.14 5.48
CA ARG A 108 -0.41 23.89 4.07
C ARG A 108 -1.26 22.74 3.54
N ARG A 109 -1.99 22.96 2.44
CA ARG A 109 -2.94 22.00 1.84
C ARG A 109 -2.33 20.62 1.57
N HIS A 110 -1.06 20.59 1.16
CA HIS A 110 -0.34 19.33 0.93
C HIS A 110 -0.08 18.55 2.22
N THR A 111 0.05 19.23 3.37
CA THR A 111 0.32 18.59 4.66
C THR A 111 -0.83 17.66 5.08
N LEU A 112 -2.07 18.01 4.74
CA LEU A 112 -3.23 17.18 5.05
C LEU A 112 -3.16 15.83 4.33
N LEU A 113 -2.94 15.85 3.01
CA LEU A 113 -2.87 14.63 2.22
C LEU A 113 -1.65 13.80 2.60
N LEU A 114 -0.49 14.44 2.77
CA LEU A 114 0.74 13.77 3.22
C LEU A 114 0.57 13.15 4.61
N GLY A 115 -0.13 13.81 5.53
CA GLY A 115 -0.39 13.27 6.87
C GLY A 115 -1.24 12.00 6.84
N LEU A 116 -2.25 11.94 5.97
CA LEU A 116 -3.04 10.73 5.76
C LEU A 116 -2.19 9.62 5.12
N MET A 117 -1.37 9.95 4.12
CA MET A 117 -0.47 9.00 3.46
C MET A 117 0.59 8.41 4.41
N VAL A 118 1.15 9.22 5.31
CA VAL A 118 2.07 8.74 6.36
C VAL A 118 1.35 7.78 7.31
N ALA A 119 0.11 8.08 7.66
CA ALA A 119 -0.68 7.18 8.50
C ALA A 119 -1.00 5.86 7.78
N ASP A 120 -1.34 5.91 6.49
CA ASP A 120 -1.55 4.71 5.68
C ASP A 120 -0.27 3.86 5.64
N PHE A 121 0.89 4.48 5.41
CA PHE A 121 2.17 3.77 5.41
C PHE A 121 2.42 3.00 6.71
N VAL A 122 2.21 3.65 7.87
CA VAL A 122 2.38 3.00 9.18
C VAL A 122 1.42 1.82 9.34
N VAL A 123 0.14 2.00 8.97
CA VAL A 123 -0.88 0.94 9.07
C VAL A 123 -0.53 -0.22 8.14
N VAL A 124 -0.13 0.06 6.91
CA VAL A 124 0.27 -0.96 5.93
C VAL A 124 1.49 -1.75 6.40
N CYS A 125 2.50 -1.09 6.98
CA CYS A 125 3.64 -1.78 7.59
C CYS A 125 3.21 -2.69 8.76
N ILE A 126 2.29 -2.23 9.59
CA ILE A 126 1.73 -3.07 10.68
C ILE A 126 0.98 -4.27 10.10
N MET A 127 0.21 -4.10 9.02
CA MET A 127 -0.51 -5.18 8.35
C MET A 127 0.41 -6.18 7.64
N ALA A 128 1.60 -5.76 7.24
CA ALA A 128 2.61 -6.66 6.67
C ALA A 128 3.19 -7.64 7.70
N VAL A 129 3.23 -7.26 8.99
CA VAL A 129 3.81 -8.11 10.06
C VAL A 129 3.10 -9.46 10.20
N PRO A 130 1.77 -9.56 10.29
CA PRO A 130 1.07 -10.84 10.34
C PRO A 130 1.35 -11.75 9.13
N VAL A 131 1.58 -11.18 7.94
CA VAL A 131 1.95 -11.94 6.74
C VAL A 131 3.33 -12.58 6.92
N VAL A 132 4.31 -11.81 7.42
CA VAL A 132 5.65 -12.32 7.74
C VAL A 132 5.58 -13.39 8.81
N LEU A 133 4.82 -13.15 9.88
CA LEU A 133 4.67 -14.12 10.97
C LEU A 133 4.04 -15.44 10.49
N LEU A 134 3.00 -15.35 9.64
CA LEU A 134 2.40 -16.55 9.04
C LEU A 134 3.41 -17.28 8.15
N GLY A 135 4.21 -16.56 7.36
CA GLY A 135 5.30 -17.14 6.56
C GLY A 135 6.27 -17.94 7.42
N LEU A 136 6.73 -17.38 8.55
CA LEU A 136 7.61 -18.08 9.50
C LEU A 136 6.95 -19.32 10.11
N VAL A 137 5.67 -19.24 10.47
CA VAL A 137 4.91 -20.41 11.00
C VAL A 137 4.78 -21.51 9.93
N LEU A 138 4.65 -21.13 8.65
CA LEU A 138 4.60 -22.07 7.53
C LEU A 138 5.98 -22.66 7.15
N GLY A 139 7.05 -22.22 7.84
CA GLY A 139 8.42 -22.67 7.61
C GLY A 139 9.18 -21.89 6.54
N VAL A 140 8.66 -20.76 6.06
CA VAL A 140 9.37 -19.89 5.12
C VAL A 140 10.44 -19.11 5.87
N GLY A 141 11.72 -19.36 5.55
CA GLY A 141 12.85 -18.61 6.06
C GLY A 141 13.16 -17.39 5.19
N TYR A 142 14.02 -16.53 5.70
CA TYR A 142 14.59 -15.43 4.93
C TYR A 142 16.10 -15.64 4.84
N ASP A 143 16.62 -15.91 3.64
CA ASP A 143 18.08 -16.08 3.43
C ASP A 143 18.84 -14.82 3.81
N THR A 144 18.18 -13.68 3.72
CA THR A 144 18.71 -12.36 4.12
C THR A 144 18.57 -12.07 5.63
N GLY A 145 18.04 -13.01 6.40
CA GLY A 145 17.84 -12.90 7.84
C GLY A 145 16.83 -11.81 8.25
N VAL A 146 16.94 -11.34 9.48
CA VAL A 146 16.02 -10.34 10.06
C VAL A 146 16.03 -9.02 9.28
N ALA A 147 17.20 -8.60 8.78
CA ALA A 147 17.30 -7.39 7.98
C ALA A 147 16.50 -7.49 6.67
N GLY A 148 16.53 -8.66 6.02
CA GLY A 148 15.71 -8.93 4.84
C GLY A 148 14.23 -8.96 5.14
N ALA A 149 13.81 -9.57 6.25
CA ALA A 149 12.42 -9.55 6.70
C ALA A 149 11.93 -8.11 6.98
N ALA A 150 12.77 -7.27 7.60
CA ALA A 150 12.45 -5.86 7.80
C ALA A 150 12.32 -5.10 6.47
N LEU A 151 13.22 -5.36 5.50
CA LEU A 151 13.14 -4.76 4.16
C LEU A 151 11.93 -5.27 3.38
N PHE A 152 11.54 -6.52 3.57
CA PHE A 152 10.32 -7.12 2.99
C PHE A 152 9.07 -6.35 3.45
N VAL A 153 8.94 -6.07 4.76
CA VAL A 153 7.87 -5.25 5.33
C VAL A 153 7.93 -3.82 4.78
N LEU A 154 9.12 -3.22 4.76
CA LEU A 154 9.31 -1.85 4.27
C LEU A 154 8.92 -1.71 2.80
N LEU A 155 9.39 -2.61 1.94
CA LEU A 155 9.12 -2.56 0.51
C LEU A 155 7.64 -2.82 0.22
N GLY A 156 7.00 -3.76 0.92
CA GLY A 156 5.55 -3.95 0.88
C GLY A 156 4.79 -2.71 1.36
N GLY A 157 5.24 -2.09 2.45
CA GLY A 157 4.69 -0.85 2.97
C GLY A 157 4.76 0.31 1.97
N LEU A 158 5.91 0.46 1.33
CA LEU A 158 6.11 1.47 0.27
C LEU A 158 5.23 1.22 -0.95
N TRP A 159 5.02 -0.05 -1.33
CA TRP A 159 4.07 -0.41 -2.38
C TRP A 159 2.64 -0.02 -2.01
N GLY A 160 2.16 -0.42 -0.83
CA GLY A 160 0.84 -0.04 -0.35
C GLY A 160 0.66 1.47 -0.34
N LEU A 161 1.63 2.21 0.20
CA LEU A 161 1.65 3.68 0.17
C LEU A 161 1.59 4.22 -1.27
N ALA A 162 2.42 3.70 -2.17
CA ALA A 162 2.43 4.11 -3.58
C ALA A 162 1.05 3.94 -4.23
N PHE A 163 0.32 2.89 -3.87
CA PHE A 163 -0.99 2.61 -4.43
C PHE A 163 -2.11 3.50 -3.86
N THR A 164 -1.98 4.02 -2.63
CA THR A 164 -3.02 4.86 -1.98
C THR A 164 -3.33 6.15 -2.73
N GLY A 165 -2.42 6.64 -3.56
CA GLY A 165 -2.65 7.83 -4.37
C GLY A 165 -3.87 7.73 -5.31
N PHE A 166 -4.16 6.54 -5.85
CA PHE A 166 -5.34 6.32 -6.72
C PHE A 166 -6.66 6.56 -5.99
N PRO A 167 -6.96 5.85 -4.87
CA PRO A 167 -8.19 6.12 -4.12
C PRO A 167 -8.27 7.54 -3.57
N TYR A 168 -7.15 8.19 -3.18
CA TYR A 168 -7.16 9.60 -2.80
C TYR A 168 -7.52 10.52 -3.96
N ALA A 169 -7.00 10.26 -5.16
CA ALA A 169 -7.38 11.04 -6.35
C ALA A 169 -8.87 10.93 -6.64
N ILE A 170 -9.45 9.74 -6.52
CA ILE A 170 -10.88 9.48 -6.71
C ILE A 170 -11.70 10.17 -5.61
N ALA A 171 -11.30 10.05 -4.34
CA ALA A 171 -11.97 10.69 -3.21
C ALA A 171 -12.07 12.20 -3.39
N LEU A 172 -10.94 12.85 -3.70
CA LEU A 172 -10.86 14.30 -3.90
C LEU A 172 -11.64 14.78 -5.12
N LYS A 173 -11.70 13.97 -6.18
CA LYS A 173 -12.41 14.33 -7.41
C LYS A 173 -13.91 14.12 -7.31
N THR A 174 -14.35 13.05 -6.67
CA THR A 174 -15.75 12.61 -6.68
C THR A 174 -16.50 12.91 -5.39
N GLY A 175 -15.82 12.88 -4.23
CA GLY A 175 -16.48 12.94 -2.91
C GLY A 175 -17.45 11.78 -2.68
N ASN A 176 -17.28 10.65 -3.38
CA ASN A 176 -18.19 9.50 -3.36
C ASN A 176 -17.48 8.26 -2.79
N PRO A 177 -17.97 7.70 -1.67
CA PRO A 177 -17.37 6.53 -1.03
C PRO A 177 -17.43 5.27 -1.92
N ILE A 178 -18.49 5.10 -2.72
CA ILE A 178 -18.63 3.96 -3.63
C ILE A 178 -17.54 4.02 -4.71
N ALA A 179 -17.26 5.21 -5.26
CA ALA A 179 -16.20 5.37 -6.25
C ALA A 179 -14.82 5.06 -5.65
N VAL A 180 -14.59 5.42 -4.38
CA VAL A 180 -13.35 5.10 -3.67
C VAL A 180 -13.20 3.60 -3.45
N ASN A 181 -14.25 2.92 -3.01
CA ASN A 181 -14.23 1.46 -2.84
C ASN A 181 -13.97 0.75 -4.18
N ASN A 182 -14.54 1.25 -5.27
CA ASN A 182 -14.28 0.71 -6.60
C ASN A 182 -12.85 0.98 -7.11
N ALA A 183 -12.10 1.90 -6.49
CA ALA A 183 -10.70 2.11 -6.82
C ALA A 183 -9.83 0.85 -6.64
N PHE A 184 -10.24 -0.06 -5.75
CA PHE A 184 -9.58 -1.35 -5.58
C PHE A 184 -9.61 -2.21 -6.86
N LEU A 185 -10.61 -2.03 -7.73
CA LEU A 185 -10.68 -2.74 -9.00
C LEU A 185 -9.48 -2.41 -9.91
N LEU A 186 -8.87 -1.23 -9.77
CA LEU A 186 -7.65 -0.88 -10.51
C LEU A 186 -6.46 -1.74 -10.12
N PHE A 187 -6.49 -2.32 -8.92
CA PHE A 187 -5.41 -3.19 -8.45
C PHE A 187 -5.40 -4.55 -9.18
N PHE A 188 -6.56 -5.07 -9.58
CA PHE A 188 -6.65 -6.42 -10.16
C PHE A 188 -5.74 -6.63 -11.39
N PRO A 189 -5.71 -5.74 -12.40
CA PRO A 189 -4.76 -5.89 -13.50
C PRO A 189 -3.30 -5.92 -13.02
N PHE A 190 -2.95 -5.08 -12.05
CA PHE A 190 -1.60 -5.08 -11.49
C PHE A 190 -1.27 -6.36 -10.73
N ALA A 191 -2.24 -6.96 -10.05
CA ALA A 191 -2.04 -8.17 -9.26
C ALA A 191 -2.02 -9.45 -10.11
N PHE A 192 -2.90 -9.56 -11.11
CA PHE A 192 -3.12 -10.82 -11.84
C PHE A 192 -2.33 -10.93 -13.13
N LEU A 193 -1.98 -9.81 -13.77
CA LEU A 193 -1.15 -9.81 -14.99
C LEU A 193 0.35 -9.77 -14.61
N THR A 194 0.76 -10.70 -13.77
CA THR A 194 2.10 -10.76 -13.18
C THR A 194 2.57 -12.21 -13.02
N THR A 195 3.72 -12.37 -12.38
CA THR A 195 4.26 -13.66 -11.92
C THR A 195 3.65 -14.12 -10.59
N ALA A 196 2.41 -13.73 -10.27
CA ALA A 196 1.81 -14.06 -8.96
C ALA A 196 1.64 -15.57 -8.73
N TYR A 197 1.25 -16.32 -9.74
CA TYR A 197 0.92 -17.74 -9.60
C TYR A 197 1.98 -18.70 -10.14
N VAL A 198 2.76 -18.25 -11.12
CA VAL A 198 3.82 -19.05 -11.74
C VAL A 198 5.04 -18.18 -12.03
N PRO A 199 6.25 -18.74 -11.94
CA PRO A 199 7.48 -18.02 -12.31
C PRO A 199 7.46 -17.53 -13.75
N GLN A 200 8.23 -16.47 -14.04
CA GLN A 200 8.30 -15.82 -15.35
C GLN A 200 8.61 -16.82 -16.50
N GLN A 201 9.45 -17.82 -16.24
CA GLN A 201 9.85 -18.83 -17.22
C GLN A 201 8.70 -19.73 -17.67
N ALA A 202 7.68 -19.88 -16.82
CA ALA A 202 6.49 -20.69 -17.11
C ALA A 202 5.35 -19.88 -17.76
N LEU A 203 5.46 -18.55 -17.78
CA LEU A 203 4.48 -17.70 -18.47
C LEU A 203 4.70 -17.77 -19.97
N THR A 204 3.62 -17.98 -20.72
CA THR A 204 3.65 -18.07 -22.19
C THR A 204 2.71 -17.06 -22.85
N GLY A 205 2.95 -16.77 -24.11
CA GLY A 205 2.08 -15.93 -24.93
C GLY A 205 1.99 -14.48 -24.43
N TRP A 206 0.83 -13.88 -24.60
CA TRP A 206 0.58 -12.48 -24.29
C TRP A 206 0.79 -12.13 -22.82
N LEU A 207 0.51 -13.06 -21.89
CA LEU A 207 0.63 -12.83 -20.46
C LEU A 207 2.10 -12.62 -20.05
N SER A 208 3.04 -13.39 -20.64
CA SER A 208 4.48 -13.19 -20.43
C SER A 208 4.91 -11.78 -20.83
N THR A 209 4.41 -11.29 -21.97
CA THR A 209 4.72 -9.94 -22.45
C THR A 209 4.18 -8.88 -21.50
N VAL A 210 2.92 -8.99 -21.10
CA VAL A 210 2.29 -8.02 -20.19
C VAL A 210 2.97 -8.01 -18.81
N ALA A 211 3.29 -9.19 -18.27
CA ALA A 211 3.97 -9.32 -16.98
C ALA A 211 5.34 -8.60 -16.97
N ASN A 212 6.06 -8.56 -18.09
CA ASN A 212 7.33 -7.85 -18.22
C ASN A 212 7.19 -6.32 -18.08
N TYR A 213 6.04 -5.75 -18.36
CA TYR A 213 5.77 -4.32 -18.20
C TYR A 213 5.05 -3.98 -16.89
N ASN A 214 4.62 -5.00 -16.15
CA ASN A 214 3.87 -4.80 -14.92
C ASN A 214 4.82 -4.49 -13.74
N PRO A 215 4.68 -3.33 -13.08
CA PRO A 215 5.53 -2.96 -11.95
C PRO A 215 5.44 -3.96 -10.78
N THR A 216 4.30 -4.63 -10.60
CA THR A 216 4.13 -5.63 -9.54
C THR A 216 5.04 -6.85 -9.75
N THR A 217 5.37 -7.22 -10.98
CA THR A 217 6.32 -8.31 -11.27
C THR A 217 7.68 -8.02 -10.64
N TYR A 218 8.22 -6.82 -10.86
CA TYR A 218 9.51 -6.40 -10.30
C TYR A 218 9.49 -6.29 -8.78
N LEU A 219 8.35 -5.87 -8.22
CA LEU A 219 8.14 -5.89 -6.77
C LEU A 219 8.18 -7.31 -6.21
N LEU A 220 7.43 -8.25 -6.83
CA LEU A 220 7.40 -9.65 -6.40
C LEU A 220 8.79 -10.29 -6.48
N ASP A 221 9.54 -10.03 -7.55
CA ASP A 221 10.90 -10.57 -7.70
C ASP A 221 11.85 -10.00 -6.64
N ALA A 222 11.76 -8.71 -6.33
CA ALA A 222 12.53 -8.10 -5.25
C ALA A 222 12.17 -8.69 -3.87
N LEU A 223 10.89 -8.91 -3.60
CA LEU A 223 10.45 -9.54 -2.35
C LEU A 223 10.89 -11.01 -2.26
N ARG A 224 10.85 -11.75 -3.37
CA ARG A 224 11.29 -13.15 -3.45
C ARG A 224 12.80 -13.27 -3.23
N SER A 225 13.60 -12.34 -3.77
CA SER A 225 15.05 -12.37 -3.57
C SER A 225 15.41 -12.32 -2.08
N LEU A 226 14.67 -11.58 -1.25
CA LEU A 226 14.88 -11.52 0.18
C LEU A 226 14.60 -12.83 0.91
N ILE A 227 13.74 -13.68 0.36
CA ILE A 227 13.34 -14.97 0.93
C ILE A 227 14.35 -16.07 0.56
N TYR A 228 14.61 -16.29 -0.74
CA TYR A 228 15.40 -17.43 -1.23
C TYR A 228 16.48 -17.09 -2.27
N GLY A 229 16.72 -15.83 -2.56
CA GLY A 229 17.74 -15.36 -3.53
C GLY A 229 18.87 -14.56 -2.89
N GLY A 230 18.78 -14.28 -1.61
CA GLY A 230 19.73 -13.43 -0.91
C GLY A 230 19.64 -11.94 -1.30
N TRP A 231 20.72 -11.21 -1.06
CA TRP A 231 20.79 -9.77 -1.34
C TRP A 231 21.05 -9.52 -2.84
N ASP A 232 20.01 -9.64 -3.68
CA ASP A 232 20.09 -9.28 -5.10
C ASP A 232 19.82 -7.78 -5.29
N ALA A 233 20.91 -7.02 -5.40
CA ALA A 233 20.85 -5.57 -5.57
C ALA A 233 20.11 -5.16 -6.86
N ALA A 234 20.17 -5.96 -7.94
CA ALA A 234 19.50 -5.65 -9.20
C ALA A 234 18.00 -5.85 -9.10
N ALA A 235 17.54 -6.97 -8.48
CA ALA A 235 16.13 -7.21 -8.22
C ALA A 235 15.56 -6.15 -7.29
N LEU A 236 16.26 -5.82 -6.20
CA LEU A 236 15.84 -4.78 -5.26
C LEU A 236 15.74 -3.40 -5.93
N ALA A 237 16.74 -3.02 -6.73
CA ALA A 237 16.71 -1.74 -7.45
C ALA A 237 15.51 -1.65 -8.41
N LYS A 238 15.20 -2.72 -9.15
CA LYS A 238 14.02 -2.79 -10.03
C LYS A 238 12.73 -2.71 -9.24
N GLY A 239 12.63 -3.40 -8.10
CA GLY A 239 11.48 -3.34 -7.20
C GLY A 239 11.24 -1.93 -6.66
N PHE A 240 12.28 -1.26 -6.16
CA PHE A 240 12.19 0.13 -5.71
C PHE A 240 11.84 1.09 -6.85
N ALA A 241 12.40 0.91 -8.04
CA ALA A 241 12.07 1.71 -9.22
C ALA A 241 10.60 1.54 -9.63
N ALA A 242 10.07 0.31 -9.58
CA ALA A 242 8.67 0.01 -9.86
C ALA A 242 7.74 0.70 -8.84
N VAL A 243 8.05 0.59 -7.54
CA VAL A 243 7.31 1.28 -6.48
C VAL A 243 7.34 2.79 -6.68
N ALA A 244 8.52 3.36 -6.95
CA ALA A 244 8.68 4.80 -7.19
C ALA A 244 7.88 5.25 -8.43
N GLY A 245 7.87 4.47 -9.51
CA GLY A 245 7.10 4.76 -10.71
C GLY A 245 5.60 4.83 -10.44
N VAL A 246 5.05 3.83 -9.72
CA VAL A 246 3.65 3.82 -9.29
C VAL A 246 3.34 5.00 -8.36
N ALA A 247 4.22 5.30 -7.40
CA ALA A 247 4.07 6.43 -6.49
C ALA A 247 4.02 7.77 -7.24
N VAL A 248 4.91 7.99 -8.20
CA VAL A 248 4.93 9.23 -9.01
C VAL A 248 3.61 9.40 -9.74
N VAL A 249 3.09 8.36 -10.39
CA VAL A 249 1.82 8.44 -11.13
C VAL A 249 0.66 8.69 -10.17
N SER A 250 0.50 7.86 -9.15
CA SER A 250 -0.64 7.90 -8.24
C SER A 250 -0.68 9.20 -7.42
N PHE A 251 0.48 9.64 -6.89
CA PHE A 251 0.57 10.88 -6.12
C PHE A 251 0.37 12.11 -6.99
N SER A 252 0.87 12.10 -8.24
CA SER A 252 0.61 13.19 -9.18
C SER A 252 -0.89 13.35 -9.43
N LEU A 253 -1.62 12.24 -9.59
CA LEU A 253 -3.07 12.25 -9.72
C LEU A 253 -3.76 12.77 -8.47
N ALA A 254 -3.34 12.33 -7.27
CA ALA A 254 -3.91 12.78 -5.99
C ALA A 254 -3.70 14.29 -5.77
N PHE A 255 -2.47 14.79 -6.00
CA PHE A 255 -2.18 16.22 -5.86
C PHE A 255 -2.86 17.08 -6.93
N ALA A 256 -2.99 16.57 -8.16
CA ALA A 256 -3.75 17.26 -9.21
C ALA A 256 -5.24 17.36 -8.83
N ALA A 257 -5.83 16.27 -8.30
CA ALA A 257 -7.21 16.26 -7.81
C ALA A 257 -7.41 17.24 -6.64
N LEU A 258 -6.46 17.30 -5.69
CA LEU A 258 -6.49 18.25 -4.58
C LEU A 258 -6.47 19.71 -5.09
N ARG A 259 -5.61 20.03 -6.04
CA ARG A 259 -5.55 21.37 -6.66
C ARG A 259 -6.86 21.72 -7.36
N GLY A 260 -7.41 20.78 -8.14
CA GLY A 260 -8.66 20.99 -8.86
C GLY A 260 -9.87 21.22 -7.93
N ARG A 261 -9.94 20.51 -6.78
CA ARG A 261 -10.99 20.72 -5.77
C ARG A 261 -10.92 22.12 -5.16
N VAL A 262 -9.72 22.53 -4.77
CA VAL A 262 -9.52 23.86 -4.17
C VAL A 262 -9.82 25.01 -5.13
N SER A 263 -9.65 24.83 -6.46
CA SER A 263 -9.96 25.87 -7.45
C SER A 263 -11.46 26.02 -7.71
N ARG A 264 -12.26 24.96 -7.44
CA ARG A 264 -13.72 24.98 -7.60
C ARG A 264 -14.44 25.66 -6.43
N ASN A 265 -13.81 25.71 -5.27
CA ASN A 265 -14.39 26.31 -4.06
C ASN A 265 -13.97 27.79 -3.88
N LYS A 266 -13.32 28.39 -4.88
CA LYS A 266 -13.04 29.83 -4.99
C LYS A 266 -14.07 30.48 -5.90
#